data_165afe183bd93fae8f3e9f79c13cee9e
#
_entry.id   165afe183bd93fae8f3e9f79c13cee9e
#
_cell.length_a   1.000
_cell.length_b   1.000
_cell.length_c   1.000
_cell.angle_alpha   90.00
_cell.angle_beta   90.00
_cell.angle_gamma   90.00
#
_symmetry.space_group_name_H-M   'P 1'
#
loop_
_entity.id
_entity.type
_entity.pdbx_description
1 polymer ?
#
loop_
_entity_poly.entity_id
_entity_poly.type
_entity_poly.pdbx_seq_one_letter_code
_entity_poly.pdbx_strand_id
1 'polypeptide(L)'
;MHWRSYGADAIRWYFYVNSAPWLPNRFHGKAVMEGQRKFMGTLWNTYAFFVLYANIDEFDATKYTLDYEKLSVMDKWLLSKLNSMIKEVDYDLGNYRIPEAARALQDFVDDMSNWYVRRSRERFWAKGMEQDKINAYMTLYTALVECSKAAAPMIPFMTEEIYQNLVRSIDASAPESIHLCDFPAVHENHIDTELENNMDE
;
A
#
# COMPACT_ATOMS: atom_id res chain seq x y z
N MET A 1 -7.07 29.34 -8.86
CA MET A 1 -6.73 27.90 -8.77
C MET A 1 -6.80 27.48 -7.32
N HIS A 2 -7.73 26.58 -6.94
CA HIS A 2 -8.01 26.29 -5.52
C HIS A 2 -7.14 25.11 -4.99
N TRP A 3 -5.82 25.33 -4.93
CA TRP A 3 -4.89 24.35 -4.34
C TRP A 3 -5.29 23.91 -2.93
N ARG A 4 -5.84 24.84 -2.15
CA ARG A 4 -6.28 24.59 -0.78
C ARG A 4 -7.48 23.63 -0.67
N SER A 5 -8.21 23.43 -1.76
CA SER A 5 -9.44 22.62 -1.74
C SER A 5 -9.20 21.11 -1.93
N TYR A 6 -8.06 20.70 -2.52
CA TYR A 6 -7.80 19.31 -2.88
C TYR A 6 -6.64 18.68 -2.08
N GLY A 7 -5.73 19.48 -1.54
CA GLY A 7 -4.48 19.02 -0.95
C GLY A 7 -3.39 18.72 -2.00
N ALA A 8 -2.14 18.80 -1.57
CA ALA A 8 -0.99 18.67 -2.47
C ALA A 8 -0.90 17.25 -3.09
N ASP A 9 -1.08 16.21 -2.30
CA ASP A 9 -0.98 14.82 -2.77
C ASP A 9 -2.02 14.49 -3.82
N ALA A 10 -3.27 14.97 -3.67
CA ALA A 10 -4.33 14.72 -4.64
C ALA A 10 -4.03 15.33 -6.00
N ILE A 11 -3.45 16.54 -6.01
CA ILE A 11 -3.04 17.23 -7.23
C ILE A 11 -1.84 16.53 -7.87
N ARG A 12 -0.84 16.14 -7.06
CA ARG A 12 0.32 15.38 -7.55
C ARG A 12 -0.13 14.07 -8.17
N TRP A 13 -0.96 13.30 -7.48
CA TRP A 13 -1.52 12.04 -7.97
C TRP A 13 -2.25 12.22 -9.31
N TYR A 14 -3.10 13.25 -9.42
CA TYR A 14 -3.80 13.56 -10.66
C TYR A 14 -2.83 13.77 -11.84
N PHE A 15 -1.75 14.51 -11.63
CA PHE A 15 -0.77 14.75 -12.71
C PHE A 15 0.00 13.48 -13.09
N TYR A 16 0.26 12.59 -12.14
CA TYR A 16 0.99 11.36 -12.44
C TYR A 16 0.11 10.31 -13.13
N VAL A 17 -1.14 10.15 -12.72
CA VAL A 17 -2.01 9.07 -13.24
C VAL A 17 -2.71 9.43 -14.55
N ASN A 18 -2.93 10.73 -14.82
CA ASN A 18 -3.82 11.19 -15.88
C ASN A 18 -3.19 11.15 -17.27
N SER A 19 -1.93 11.52 -17.42
CA SER A 19 -1.25 11.53 -18.72
C SER A 19 0.26 11.46 -18.60
N ALA A 20 0.92 11.02 -19.68
CA ALA A 20 2.37 11.03 -19.76
C ALA A 20 2.91 12.46 -19.60
N PRO A 21 4.10 12.64 -18.95
CA PRO A 21 4.63 13.96 -18.59
C PRO A 21 4.88 14.91 -19.77
N TRP A 22 5.08 14.36 -20.97
CA TRP A 22 5.31 15.13 -22.21
C TRP A 22 4.03 15.49 -22.96
N LEU A 23 2.86 15.08 -22.50
CA LEU A 23 1.59 15.41 -23.13
C LEU A 23 0.90 16.60 -22.43
N PRO A 24 0.17 17.45 -23.20
CA PRO A 24 -0.66 18.49 -22.62
C PRO A 24 -1.70 17.91 -21.67
N ASN A 25 -1.80 18.48 -20.48
CA ASN A 25 -2.79 18.06 -19.48
C ASN A 25 -3.79 19.19 -19.22
N ARG A 26 -5.10 18.89 -19.30
CA ARG A 26 -6.16 19.81 -18.90
C ARG A 26 -6.57 19.52 -17.48
N PHE A 27 -6.48 20.50 -16.61
CA PHE A 27 -6.88 20.38 -15.22
C PHE A 27 -8.40 20.30 -15.07
N HIS A 28 -8.86 19.22 -14.45
CA HIS A 28 -10.26 19.00 -14.13
C HIS A 28 -10.41 18.67 -12.63
N GLY A 29 -10.99 19.58 -11.84
CA GLY A 29 -11.17 19.41 -10.40
C GLY A 29 -11.96 18.17 -10.00
N LYS A 30 -12.98 17.78 -10.80
CA LYS A 30 -13.72 16.53 -10.56
C LYS A 30 -12.84 15.28 -10.68
N ALA A 31 -11.94 15.25 -11.64
CA ALA A 31 -11.01 14.13 -11.81
C ALA A 31 -9.97 14.08 -10.69
N VAL A 32 -9.53 15.22 -10.15
CA VAL A 32 -8.67 15.26 -8.95
C VAL A 32 -9.39 14.63 -7.76
N MET A 33 -10.64 15.01 -7.50
CA MET A 33 -11.43 14.43 -6.38
C MET A 33 -11.70 12.94 -6.57
N GLU A 34 -11.94 12.50 -7.79
CA GLU A 34 -12.16 11.09 -8.09
C GLU A 34 -10.90 10.26 -7.84
N GLY A 35 -9.75 10.70 -8.31
CA GLY A 35 -8.44 10.06 -8.04
C GLY A 35 -8.13 10.04 -6.54
N GLN A 36 -8.37 11.14 -5.83
CA GLN A 36 -8.23 11.21 -4.39
C GLN A 36 -9.09 10.16 -3.69
N ARG A 37 -10.38 10.07 -4.05
CA ARG A 37 -11.31 9.12 -3.44
C ARG A 37 -10.96 7.68 -3.73
N LYS A 38 -10.65 7.36 -4.99
CA LYS A 38 -10.41 5.96 -5.43
C LYS A 38 -9.11 5.41 -4.90
N PHE A 39 -8.02 6.17 -4.94
CA PHE A 39 -6.70 5.70 -4.54
C PHE A 39 -6.37 6.08 -3.09
N MET A 40 -6.25 7.39 -2.82
CA MET A 40 -5.83 7.86 -1.49
C MET A 40 -6.84 7.50 -0.41
N GLY A 41 -8.15 7.66 -0.70
CA GLY A 41 -9.22 7.29 0.23
C GLY A 41 -9.23 5.79 0.54
N THR A 42 -9.01 4.94 -0.46
CA THR A 42 -8.95 3.48 -0.28
C THR A 42 -7.71 3.08 0.54
N LEU A 43 -6.54 3.64 0.24
CA LEU A 43 -5.32 3.40 1.02
C LEU A 43 -5.49 3.86 2.47
N TRP A 44 -6.02 5.06 2.68
CA TRP A 44 -6.26 5.60 4.02
C TRP A 44 -7.24 4.77 4.83
N ASN A 45 -8.33 4.31 4.23
CA ASN A 45 -9.32 3.48 4.90
C ASN A 45 -8.73 2.10 5.27
N THR A 46 -7.88 1.54 4.43
CA THR A 46 -7.17 0.28 4.72
C THR A 46 -6.19 0.46 5.88
N TYR A 47 -5.43 1.55 5.86
CA TYR A 47 -4.55 1.94 6.96
C TYR A 47 -5.35 2.17 8.27
N ALA A 48 -6.44 2.92 8.22
CA ALA A 48 -7.29 3.18 9.38
C ALA A 48 -7.89 1.89 9.97
N PHE A 49 -8.29 0.95 9.10
CA PHE A 49 -8.73 -0.39 9.53
C PHE A 49 -7.62 -1.10 10.30
N PHE A 50 -6.41 -1.13 9.75
CA PHE A 50 -5.26 -1.75 10.42
C PHE A 50 -5.01 -1.12 11.79
N VAL A 51 -4.90 0.21 11.86
CA VAL A 51 -4.61 0.95 13.10
C VAL A 51 -5.68 0.72 14.16
N LEU A 52 -6.96 0.72 13.75
CA LEU A 52 -8.07 0.49 14.67
C LEU A 52 -7.93 -0.85 15.40
N TYR A 53 -7.73 -1.93 14.64
CA TYR A 53 -7.64 -3.27 15.23
C TYR A 53 -6.30 -3.51 15.92
N ALA A 54 -5.20 -3.00 15.37
CA ALA A 54 -3.89 -3.06 16.01
C ALA A 54 -3.90 -2.40 17.40
N ASN A 55 -4.60 -1.27 17.54
CA ASN A 55 -4.76 -0.61 18.85
C ASN A 55 -5.64 -1.42 19.82
N ILE A 56 -6.72 -2.03 19.33
CA ILE A 56 -7.60 -2.86 20.18
C ILE A 56 -6.86 -4.11 20.69
N ASP A 57 -6.05 -4.73 19.83
CA ASP A 57 -5.32 -5.96 20.15
C ASP A 57 -3.92 -5.68 20.75
N GLU A 58 -3.53 -4.41 20.92
CA GLU A 58 -2.19 -3.99 21.35
C GLU A 58 -1.07 -4.63 20.51
N PHE A 59 -1.33 -4.74 19.19
CA PHE A 59 -0.41 -5.37 18.25
C PHE A 59 0.83 -4.49 18.02
N ASP A 60 2.00 -5.12 18.14
CA ASP A 60 3.31 -4.50 17.90
C ASP A 60 4.08 -5.36 16.91
N ALA A 61 4.27 -4.86 15.69
CA ALA A 61 4.92 -5.59 14.61
C ALA A 61 6.39 -5.95 14.92
N THR A 62 7.05 -5.23 15.82
CA THR A 62 8.44 -5.54 16.21
C THR A 62 8.58 -6.82 17.02
N LYS A 63 7.47 -7.32 17.58
CA LYS A 63 7.44 -8.55 18.40
C LYS A 63 7.26 -9.82 17.60
N TYR A 64 6.96 -9.70 16.30
CA TYR A 64 6.64 -10.84 15.43
C TYR A 64 7.51 -10.86 14.19
N THR A 65 7.65 -12.03 13.60
CA THR A 65 8.35 -12.23 12.33
C THR A 65 7.39 -12.85 11.32
N LEU A 66 7.41 -12.33 10.10
CA LEU A 66 6.66 -12.90 8.99
C LEU A 66 7.34 -14.22 8.55
N ASP A 67 6.70 -15.34 8.83
CA ASP A 67 7.14 -16.66 8.41
C ASP A 67 6.31 -17.11 7.20
N TYR A 68 6.87 -16.94 6.00
CA TYR A 68 6.18 -17.18 4.73
C TYR A 68 5.59 -18.59 4.63
N GLU A 69 6.28 -19.59 5.18
CA GLU A 69 5.82 -21.00 5.09
C GLU A 69 4.53 -21.26 5.89
N LYS A 70 4.29 -20.47 6.93
CA LYS A 70 3.11 -20.57 7.79
C LYS A 70 1.93 -19.69 7.36
N LEU A 71 2.11 -18.94 6.30
CA LEU A 71 1.07 -18.03 5.80
C LEU A 71 -0.06 -18.80 5.12
N SER A 72 -1.28 -18.25 5.23
CA SER A 72 -2.43 -18.72 4.46
C SER A 72 -2.25 -18.40 2.96
N VAL A 73 -3.06 -19.05 2.13
CA VAL A 73 -3.08 -18.77 0.67
C VAL A 73 -3.40 -17.31 0.40
N MET A 74 -4.30 -16.68 1.16
CA MET A 74 -4.65 -15.26 1.04
C MET A 74 -3.48 -14.35 1.39
N ASP A 75 -2.71 -14.69 2.43
CA ASP A 75 -1.53 -13.93 2.82
C ASP A 75 -0.45 -14.01 1.72
N LYS A 76 -0.18 -15.21 1.22
CA LYS A 76 0.76 -15.45 0.12
C LYS A 76 0.34 -14.73 -1.15
N TRP A 77 -0.94 -14.73 -1.47
CA TRP A 77 -1.48 -13.98 -2.61
C TRP A 77 -1.23 -12.47 -2.47
N LEU A 78 -1.52 -11.86 -1.33
CA LEU A 78 -1.27 -10.43 -1.15
C LEU A 78 0.21 -10.08 -1.24
N LEU A 79 1.09 -10.93 -0.67
CA LEU A 79 2.55 -10.71 -0.77
C LEU A 79 3.07 -10.92 -2.18
N SER A 80 2.48 -11.85 -2.96
CA SER A 80 2.79 -12.01 -4.38
C SER A 80 2.41 -10.75 -5.16
N LYS A 81 1.16 -10.29 -5.03
CA LYS A 81 0.67 -9.03 -5.65
C LYS A 81 1.52 -7.82 -5.25
N LEU A 82 1.94 -7.73 -3.97
CA LEU A 82 2.84 -6.69 -3.50
C LEU A 82 4.17 -6.68 -4.26
N ASN A 83 4.80 -7.84 -4.36
CA ASN A 83 6.11 -7.94 -5.02
C ASN A 83 6.01 -7.75 -6.54
N SER A 84 4.95 -8.24 -7.17
CA SER A 84 4.64 -7.98 -8.58
C SER A 84 4.45 -6.48 -8.83
N MET A 85 3.69 -5.79 -7.99
CA MET A 85 3.49 -4.33 -8.04
C MET A 85 4.81 -3.58 -7.86
N ILE A 86 5.63 -3.91 -6.84
CA ILE A 86 6.91 -3.23 -6.61
C ILE A 86 7.82 -3.37 -7.84
N LYS A 87 7.89 -4.58 -8.42
CA LYS A 87 8.70 -4.87 -9.62
C LYS A 87 8.23 -4.04 -10.82
N GLU A 88 6.92 -3.96 -11.04
CA GLU A 88 6.34 -3.18 -12.13
C GLU A 88 6.57 -1.68 -11.94
N VAL A 89 6.33 -1.16 -10.73
CA VAL A 89 6.54 0.26 -10.41
C VAL A 89 7.99 0.67 -10.58
N ASP A 90 8.95 -0.13 -10.09
CA ASP A 90 10.38 0.14 -10.24
C ASP A 90 10.80 0.18 -11.72
N TYR A 91 10.36 -0.82 -12.49
CA TYR A 91 10.61 -0.86 -13.94
C TYR A 91 10.00 0.33 -14.66
N ASP A 92 8.74 0.66 -14.39
CA ASP A 92 8.03 1.73 -15.07
C ASP A 92 8.59 3.10 -14.71
N LEU A 93 8.93 3.37 -13.46
CA LEU A 93 9.59 4.62 -13.05
C LEU A 93 10.97 4.75 -13.69
N GLY A 94 11.75 3.67 -13.74
CA GLY A 94 13.06 3.63 -14.40
C GLY A 94 12.99 3.90 -15.91
N ASN A 95 11.83 3.68 -16.53
CA ASN A 95 11.57 3.89 -17.96
C ASN A 95 10.69 5.12 -18.25
N TYR A 96 10.48 6.00 -17.27
CA TYR A 96 9.62 7.20 -17.38
C TYR A 96 8.15 6.92 -17.74
N ARG A 97 7.67 5.72 -17.44
CA ARG A 97 6.27 5.29 -17.63
C ARG A 97 5.45 5.60 -16.37
N ILE A 98 5.38 6.89 -16.03
CA ILE A 98 4.80 7.33 -14.76
C ILE A 98 3.32 6.95 -14.59
N PRO A 99 2.44 7.10 -15.62
CA PRO A 99 1.04 6.72 -15.49
C PRO A 99 0.84 5.20 -15.28
N GLU A 100 1.68 4.38 -15.85
CA GLU A 100 1.66 2.92 -15.69
C GLU A 100 2.02 2.57 -14.24
N ALA A 101 3.10 3.11 -13.70
CA ALA A 101 3.49 2.95 -12.30
C ALA A 101 2.37 3.38 -11.34
N ALA A 102 1.71 4.51 -11.61
CA ALA A 102 0.60 5.00 -10.81
C ALA A 102 -0.61 4.04 -10.86
N ARG A 103 -0.91 3.45 -12.02
CA ARG A 103 -2.00 2.45 -12.12
C ARG A 103 -1.67 1.17 -11.37
N ALA A 104 -0.45 0.66 -11.48
CA ALA A 104 -0.02 -0.52 -10.73
C ALA A 104 -0.18 -0.33 -9.21
N LEU A 105 0.17 0.84 -8.68
CA LEU A 105 -0.07 1.20 -7.29
C LEU A 105 -1.57 1.24 -6.94
N GLN A 106 -2.39 1.82 -7.81
CA GLN A 106 -3.85 1.92 -7.60
C GLN A 106 -4.50 0.55 -7.59
N ASP A 107 -4.14 -0.31 -8.54
CA ASP A 107 -4.70 -1.67 -8.66
C ASP A 107 -4.31 -2.51 -7.44
N PHE A 108 -3.06 -2.42 -6.98
CA PHE A 108 -2.63 -3.10 -5.76
C PHE A 108 -3.39 -2.63 -4.52
N VAL A 109 -3.60 -1.31 -4.36
CA VAL A 109 -4.36 -0.78 -3.22
C VAL A 109 -5.81 -1.24 -3.25
N ASP A 110 -6.40 -1.36 -4.44
CA ASP A 110 -7.75 -1.90 -4.61
C ASP A 110 -7.81 -3.39 -4.22
N ASP A 111 -6.89 -4.21 -4.69
CA ASP A 111 -6.74 -5.61 -4.32
C ASP A 111 -6.55 -5.79 -2.80
N MET A 112 -5.65 -5.02 -2.20
CA MET A 112 -5.40 -5.06 -0.75
C MET A 112 -6.67 -4.74 0.05
N SER A 113 -7.44 -3.73 -0.36
CA SER A 113 -8.65 -3.29 0.34
C SER A 113 -9.85 -4.19 0.08
N ASN A 114 -10.19 -4.40 -1.21
CA ASN A 114 -11.45 -5.03 -1.61
C ASN A 114 -11.39 -6.55 -1.62
N TRP A 115 -10.20 -7.12 -1.76
CA TRP A 115 -10.02 -8.56 -1.69
C TRP A 115 -9.45 -9.01 -0.34
N TYR A 116 -8.23 -8.63 -0.04
CA TYR A 116 -7.56 -9.13 1.16
C TYR A 116 -8.27 -8.69 2.46
N VAL A 117 -8.40 -7.41 2.71
CA VAL A 117 -9.00 -6.90 3.95
C VAL A 117 -10.45 -7.36 4.06
N ARG A 118 -11.22 -7.25 2.99
CA ARG A 118 -12.64 -7.62 3.01
C ARG A 118 -12.86 -9.10 3.36
N ARG A 119 -12.03 -10.01 2.82
CA ARG A 119 -12.14 -11.46 3.06
C ARG A 119 -11.47 -11.89 4.35
N SER A 120 -10.52 -11.13 4.87
CA SER A 120 -9.77 -11.43 6.09
C SER A 120 -10.33 -10.78 7.35
N ARG A 121 -11.43 -10.05 7.27
CA ARG A 121 -12.00 -9.28 8.42
C ARG A 121 -12.22 -10.15 9.64
N GLU A 122 -12.77 -11.36 9.49
CA GLU A 122 -13.05 -12.28 10.58
C GLU A 122 -11.77 -12.68 11.34
N ARG A 123 -10.62 -12.73 10.67
CA ARG A 123 -9.32 -13.01 11.30
C ARG A 123 -8.93 -11.88 12.27
N PHE A 124 -9.15 -10.63 11.88
CA PHE A 124 -8.88 -9.47 12.73
C PHE A 124 -9.88 -9.36 13.90
N TRP A 125 -11.10 -9.86 13.74
CA TRP A 125 -12.15 -9.86 14.77
C TRP A 125 -12.06 -11.05 15.73
N ALA A 126 -11.28 -12.06 15.40
CA ALA A 126 -11.12 -13.25 16.24
C ALA A 126 -10.58 -12.86 17.64
N LYS A 127 -11.00 -13.62 18.67
CA LYS A 127 -10.53 -13.40 20.03
C LYS A 127 -9.12 -13.94 20.21
N GLY A 128 -8.30 -13.25 21.00
CA GLY A 128 -6.91 -13.64 21.27
C GLY A 128 -5.98 -13.34 20.12
N MET A 129 -4.72 -13.74 20.27
CA MET A 129 -3.64 -13.52 19.30
C MET A 129 -3.09 -14.88 18.82
N GLU A 130 -3.97 -15.64 18.17
CA GLU A 130 -3.58 -16.90 17.54
C GLU A 130 -2.70 -16.64 16.30
N GLN A 131 -1.92 -17.65 15.90
CA GLN A 131 -0.95 -17.52 14.81
C GLN A 131 -1.55 -16.99 13.51
N ASP A 132 -2.76 -17.41 13.15
CA ASP A 132 -3.45 -16.95 11.94
C ASP A 132 -3.75 -15.44 11.99
N LYS A 133 -4.17 -14.93 13.16
CA LYS A 133 -4.40 -13.48 13.35
C LYS A 133 -3.09 -12.70 13.30
N ILE A 134 -2.01 -13.21 13.92
CA ILE A 134 -0.67 -12.62 13.82
C ILE A 134 -0.21 -12.56 12.37
N ASN A 135 -0.40 -13.64 11.61
CA ASN A 135 -0.07 -13.69 10.19
C ASN A 135 -0.84 -12.63 9.38
N ALA A 136 -2.15 -12.47 9.65
CA ALA A 136 -2.96 -11.44 9.00
C ALA A 136 -2.45 -10.02 9.30
N TYR A 137 -2.11 -9.73 10.56
CA TYR A 137 -1.53 -8.44 10.94
C TYR A 137 -0.18 -8.19 10.26
N MET A 138 0.73 -9.16 10.34
CA MET A 138 2.07 -9.02 9.75
C MET A 138 2.02 -8.86 8.23
N THR A 139 1.13 -9.59 7.56
CA THR A 139 0.94 -9.49 6.10
C THR A 139 0.41 -8.12 5.72
N LEU A 140 -0.65 -7.63 6.39
CA LEU A 140 -1.22 -6.32 6.09
C LEU A 140 -0.27 -5.18 6.47
N TYR A 141 0.45 -5.30 7.59
CA TYR A 141 1.49 -4.35 8.00
C TYR A 141 2.57 -4.22 6.93
N THR A 142 3.12 -5.36 6.47
CA THR A 142 4.13 -5.39 5.42
C THR A 142 3.61 -4.76 4.13
N ALA A 143 2.40 -5.13 3.71
CA ALA A 143 1.78 -4.58 2.51
C ALA A 143 1.58 -3.05 2.58
N LEU A 144 1.10 -2.53 3.72
CA LEU A 144 0.90 -1.09 3.92
C LEU A 144 2.22 -0.32 3.93
N VAL A 145 3.24 -0.83 4.62
CA VAL A 145 4.54 -0.15 4.72
C VAL A 145 5.26 -0.13 3.38
N GLU A 146 5.37 -1.27 2.71
CA GLU A 146 6.10 -1.36 1.44
C GLU A 146 5.36 -0.65 0.29
N CYS A 147 4.02 -0.74 0.24
CA CYS A 147 3.22 0.05 -0.70
C CYS A 147 3.38 1.55 -0.46
N SER A 148 3.42 1.99 0.80
CA SER A 148 3.64 3.40 1.14
C SER A 148 5.01 3.88 0.71
N LYS A 149 6.07 3.08 0.87
CA LYS A 149 7.41 3.41 0.36
C LYS A 149 7.41 3.54 -1.17
N ALA A 150 6.78 2.60 -1.88
CA ALA A 150 6.68 2.67 -3.35
C ALA A 150 5.88 3.89 -3.83
N ALA A 151 4.83 4.30 -3.09
CA ALA A 151 3.99 5.44 -3.41
C ALA A 151 4.55 6.80 -2.95
N ALA A 152 5.55 6.81 -2.06
CA ALA A 152 6.09 8.04 -1.46
C ALA A 152 6.55 9.11 -2.47
N PRO A 153 7.17 8.77 -3.62
CA PRO A 153 7.51 9.77 -4.63
C PRO A 153 6.30 10.50 -5.22
N MET A 154 5.12 9.87 -5.22
CA MET A 154 3.90 10.41 -5.83
C MET A 154 3.00 11.13 -4.82
N ILE A 155 2.81 10.57 -3.62
CA ILE A 155 1.95 11.09 -2.55
C ILE A 155 2.73 11.23 -1.23
N PRO A 156 3.70 12.15 -1.18
CA PRO A 156 4.71 12.21 -0.12
C PRO A 156 4.15 12.48 1.27
N PHE A 157 3.10 13.27 1.41
CA PHE A 157 2.60 13.68 2.72
C PHE A 157 1.78 12.58 3.38
N MET A 158 0.92 11.92 2.63
CA MET A 158 0.09 10.82 3.14
C MET A 158 0.94 9.61 3.51
N THR A 159 1.91 9.26 2.69
CA THR A 159 2.81 8.13 2.95
C THR A 159 3.73 8.40 4.14
N GLU A 160 4.16 9.64 4.33
CA GLU A 160 4.90 10.05 5.52
C GLU A 160 4.07 9.86 6.80
N GLU A 161 2.80 10.28 6.79
CA GLU A 161 1.90 10.11 7.94
C GLU A 161 1.70 8.64 8.28
N ILE A 162 1.46 7.80 7.28
CA ILE A 162 1.35 6.34 7.46
C ILE A 162 2.64 5.76 8.06
N TYR A 163 3.79 6.15 7.52
CA TYR A 163 5.09 5.66 7.98
C TYR A 163 5.40 6.07 9.43
N GLN A 164 5.16 7.33 9.79
CA GLN A 164 5.37 7.81 11.15
C GLN A 164 4.53 7.01 12.15
N ASN A 165 3.28 6.73 11.79
CA ASN A 165 2.37 6.00 12.67
C ASN A 165 2.62 4.49 12.71
N LEU A 166 2.98 3.86 11.60
CA LEU A 166 3.16 2.40 11.53
C LEU A 166 4.57 1.95 11.93
N VAL A 167 5.59 2.74 11.58
CA VAL A 167 7.00 2.33 11.73
C VAL A 167 7.66 3.11 12.86
N ARG A 168 7.73 4.44 12.76
CA ARG A 168 8.46 5.27 13.73
C ARG A 168 7.90 5.22 15.14
N SER A 169 6.59 5.05 15.26
CA SER A 169 5.91 4.96 16.57
C SER A 169 6.35 3.74 17.40
N ILE A 170 6.81 2.67 16.73
CA ILE A 170 7.20 1.40 17.35
C ILE A 170 8.70 1.11 17.24
N ASP A 171 9.41 1.72 16.28
CA ASP A 171 10.84 1.57 16.08
C ASP A 171 11.52 2.91 15.85
N ALA A 172 12.09 3.48 16.93
CA ALA A 172 12.82 4.74 16.87
C ALA A 172 14.17 4.63 16.11
N SER A 173 14.67 3.43 15.82
CA SER A 173 15.90 3.20 15.06
C SER A 173 15.68 3.24 13.54
N ALA A 174 14.42 3.10 13.07
CA ALA A 174 14.09 3.23 11.66
C ALA A 174 14.43 4.65 11.13
N PRO A 175 14.61 4.84 9.82
CA PRO A 175 14.85 6.18 9.23
C PRO A 175 13.81 7.20 9.70
N GLU A 176 14.22 8.44 9.94
CA GLU A 176 13.37 9.50 10.50
C GLU A 176 12.18 9.88 9.61
N SER A 177 12.28 9.58 8.31
CA SER A 177 11.24 9.83 7.32
C SER A 177 11.18 8.69 6.31
N ILE A 178 9.99 8.43 5.76
CA ILE A 178 9.82 7.47 4.65
C ILE A 178 10.69 7.85 3.45
N HIS A 179 10.95 9.14 3.26
CA HIS A 179 11.75 9.69 2.16
C HIS A 179 13.27 9.44 2.33
N LEU A 180 13.69 8.95 3.48
CA LEU A 180 15.06 8.49 3.75
C LEU A 180 15.20 6.97 3.66
N CYS A 181 14.10 6.26 3.42
CA CYS A 181 14.11 4.83 3.18
C CYS A 181 14.53 4.53 1.74
N ASP A 182 15.15 3.36 1.54
CA ASP A 182 15.33 2.82 0.21
C ASP A 182 13.99 2.47 -0.44
N PHE A 183 13.96 2.49 -1.78
CA PHE A 183 12.81 1.94 -2.52
C PHE A 183 12.62 0.45 -2.18
N PRO A 184 11.38 -0.05 -2.08
CA PRO A 184 11.15 -1.43 -1.68
C PRO A 184 11.88 -2.44 -2.54
N ALA A 185 12.53 -3.42 -1.91
CA ALA A 185 13.15 -4.52 -2.62
C ALA A 185 12.10 -5.55 -3.05
N VAL A 186 12.31 -6.15 -4.24
CA VAL A 186 11.48 -7.24 -4.74
C VAL A 186 11.94 -8.57 -4.16
N HIS A 187 11.04 -9.31 -3.56
CA HIS A 187 11.25 -10.70 -3.16
C HIS A 187 10.70 -11.64 -4.23
N GLU A 188 11.52 -11.95 -5.24
CA GLU A 188 11.13 -12.76 -6.42
C GLU A 188 10.55 -14.13 -6.02
N ASN A 189 11.02 -14.73 -4.93
CA ASN A 189 10.54 -16.00 -4.41
C ASN A 189 9.12 -15.94 -3.80
N HIS A 190 8.57 -14.74 -3.60
CA HIS A 190 7.19 -14.54 -3.15
C HIS A 190 6.22 -14.33 -4.31
N ILE A 191 6.71 -14.12 -5.53
CA ILE A 191 5.88 -13.94 -6.72
C ILE A 191 5.37 -15.30 -7.21
N ASP A 192 4.07 -15.49 -7.18
CA ASP A 192 3.35 -16.66 -7.68
C ASP A 192 2.25 -16.20 -8.65
N THR A 193 2.63 -16.12 -9.93
CA THR A 193 1.72 -15.65 -11.00
C THR A 193 0.54 -16.58 -11.24
N GLU A 194 0.68 -17.87 -10.95
CA GLU A 194 -0.43 -18.81 -11.05
C GLU A 194 -1.47 -18.54 -9.95
N LEU A 195 -1.01 -18.33 -8.72
CA LEU A 195 -1.89 -17.95 -7.62
C LEU A 195 -2.59 -16.59 -7.87
N GLU A 196 -1.87 -15.61 -8.41
CA GLU A 196 -2.46 -14.30 -8.76
C GLU A 196 -3.58 -14.46 -9.78
N ASN A 197 -3.35 -15.18 -10.88
CA ASN A 197 -4.33 -15.41 -11.94
C ASN A 197 -5.56 -16.21 -11.46
N ASN A 198 -5.35 -17.25 -10.64
CA ASN A 198 -6.43 -18.09 -10.13
C ASN A 198 -7.36 -17.35 -9.15
N MET A 199 -6.89 -16.26 -8.56
CA MET A 199 -7.70 -15.45 -7.65
C MET A 199 -8.44 -14.31 -8.36
N ASP A 200 -8.06 -13.98 -9.60
CA ASP A 200 -8.71 -12.95 -10.43
C ASP A 200 -9.92 -13.52 -11.23
N GLU A 201 -10.11 -14.89 -11.28
CA GLU A 201 -11.28 -15.57 -11.84
C GLU A 201 -12.43 -15.67 -10.81
#